data_c64a1853b567fc771d4d374c503df0f1
#
_entry.id   c64a1853b567fc771d4d374c503df0f1
#
_cell.length_a   1.000
_cell.length_b   1.000
_cell.length_c   1.000
_cell.angle_alpha   90.00
_cell.angle_beta   90.00
_cell.angle_gamma   90.00
#
_symmetry.space_group_name_H-M   'P 1'
#
loop_
_entity.id
_entity.type
_entity.pdbx_description
1 polymer ?
#
loop_
_entity_poly.entity_id
_entity_poly.type
_entity_poly.pdbx_seq_one_letter_code
_entity_poly.pdbx_strand_id
1 'polypeptide(L)'
;SARYRFDQFKTTPKDTPPAPKMFLVAHADSQAQLKQSVATSKAMDLCRDLGNLPGNICTPSYLAEQGHKLAASSDKVITQVLEEAEMEALGMHSLLSVGKGSAEPSKLIVINYQGGEEGVQPHVLVGKGITFDSGGISIKPGAAMDEMKYDMCGAASVMGAMQAIINMDLKINVVAIVASAENMPSSTASKPGDIYTTMSGKTVEVLNTDAEGRLVLCDALTYAERFNPKTVVDVATLTGACIIALGHHTSAVMSNDDQFAASIMSAGKQAFDTAWQLPMGEEYQEQLDSNFADLGNIGGRSAGAITAACFLSRFAESFTWAHLDIAGTAWTSGTKKGSTGRCVPLLVQHIVNQA
;
A
#
# COMPACT_ATOMS: atom_id res chain seq x y z
N SER A 1 13.62 -15.79 -4.93
CA SER A 1 13.47 -15.46 -3.50
C SER A 1 13.36 -16.66 -2.56
N ALA A 2 13.52 -17.89 -3.03
CA ALA A 2 13.51 -19.10 -2.16
C ALA A 2 14.58 -19.09 -1.04
N ARG A 3 15.50 -18.14 -1.06
CA ARG A 3 16.59 -18.00 -0.11
C ARG A 3 16.64 -16.64 0.58
N TYR A 4 15.56 -15.88 0.50
CA TYR A 4 15.46 -14.62 1.22
C TYR A 4 15.74 -14.82 2.71
N ARG A 5 16.56 -13.97 3.27
CA ARG A 5 16.87 -13.90 4.69
C ARG A 5 16.93 -12.44 5.13
N PHE A 6 16.48 -12.21 6.33
CA PHE A 6 16.59 -10.92 6.98
C PHE A 6 17.35 -11.13 8.31
N ASP A 7 18.66 -10.90 8.29
CA ASP A 7 19.56 -11.13 9.43
C ASP A 7 20.54 -9.97 9.68
N GLN A 8 20.31 -8.83 9.04
CA GLN A 8 21.17 -7.65 9.11
C GLN A 8 21.40 -7.08 10.54
N PHE A 9 20.50 -7.41 11.48
CA PHE A 9 20.65 -6.99 12.88
C PHE A 9 21.18 -8.12 13.79
N LYS A 10 21.53 -9.27 13.22
CA LYS A 10 22.09 -10.36 14.01
C LYS A 10 23.61 -10.22 14.11
N THR A 11 24.14 -10.22 15.32
CA THR A 11 25.59 -10.18 15.56
C THR A 11 26.28 -11.46 15.10
N THR A 12 25.55 -12.59 15.07
CA THR A 12 26.05 -13.88 14.57
C THR A 12 25.03 -14.42 13.57
N PRO A 13 25.09 -14.03 12.29
CA PRO A 13 24.25 -14.61 11.25
C PRO A 13 24.51 -16.11 11.10
N LYS A 14 23.48 -16.88 10.81
CA LYS A 14 23.66 -18.31 10.48
C LYS A 14 24.40 -18.43 9.14
N ASP A 15 25.33 -19.39 9.05
CA ASP A 15 26.02 -19.71 7.81
C ASP A 15 25.00 -19.96 6.69
N THR A 16 25.25 -19.30 5.56
CA THR A 16 24.41 -19.47 4.37
C THR A 16 25.09 -20.46 3.43
N PRO A 17 24.50 -21.62 3.15
CA PRO A 17 25.03 -22.49 2.13
C PRO A 17 25.13 -21.74 0.80
N PRO A 18 26.17 -21.99 -0.02
CA PRO A 18 26.35 -21.32 -1.30
C PRO A 18 25.09 -21.45 -2.17
N ALA A 19 24.77 -20.40 -2.93
CA ALA A 19 23.65 -20.45 -3.83
C ALA A 19 23.86 -21.55 -4.87
N PRO A 20 22.92 -22.48 -5.08
CA PRO A 20 23.04 -23.44 -6.17
C PRO A 20 23.06 -22.71 -7.50
N LYS A 21 23.90 -23.15 -8.41
CA LYS A 21 23.78 -22.76 -9.82
C LYS A 21 22.52 -23.42 -10.35
N MET A 22 21.54 -22.63 -10.76
CA MET A 22 20.35 -23.11 -11.46
C MET A 22 20.56 -22.95 -12.97
N PHE A 23 20.35 -24.02 -13.70
CA PHE A 23 20.30 -23.99 -15.16
C PHE A 23 18.83 -24.18 -15.57
N LEU A 24 18.26 -23.17 -16.21
CA LEU A 24 16.92 -23.25 -16.80
C LEU A 24 17.07 -23.72 -18.24
N VAL A 25 16.53 -24.90 -18.56
CA VAL A 25 16.34 -25.30 -19.95
C VAL A 25 14.98 -24.76 -20.38
N ALA A 26 14.98 -23.78 -21.25
CA ALA A 26 13.79 -23.07 -21.71
C ALA A 26 13.85 -22.84 -23.22
N HIS A 27 12.68 -22.67 -23.85
CA HIS A 27 12.62 -22.24 -25.25
C HIS A 27 13.18 -20.81 -25.41
N ALA A 28 13.64 -20.48 -26.63
CA ALA A 28 14.22 -19.18 -26.93
C ALA A 28 13.28 -18.00 -26.59
N ASP A 29 11.97 -18.21 -26.69
CA ASP A 29 10.94 -17.19 -26.43
C ASP A 29 10.71 -16.91 -24.93
N SER A 30 11.40 -17.63 -24.03
CA SER A 30 11.21 -17.50 -22.58
C SER A 30 12.06 -16.39 -21.94
N GLN A 31 12.83 -15.61 -22.71
CA GLN A 31 13.72 -14.58 -22.15
C GLN A 31 12.93 -13.44 -21.47
N ALA A 32 11.80 -13.03 -22.04
CA ALA A 32 10.96 -11.98 -21.46
C ALA A 32 10.37 -12.43 -20.10
N GLN A 33 9.86 -13.66 -20.03
CA GLN A 33 9.34 -14.26 -18.79
C GLN A 33 10.44 -14.42 -17.74
N LEU A 34 11.65 -14.79 -18.14
CA LEU A 34 12.79 -14.87 -17.24
C LEU A 34 13.16 -13.49 -16.67
N LYS A 35 13.23 -12.46 -17.53
CA LYS A 35 13.48 -11.06 -17.12
C LYS A 35 12.42 -10.59 -16.13
N GLN A 36 11.14 -10.82 -16.42
CA GLN A 36 10.02 -10.50 -15.53
C GLN A 36 10.15 -11.23 -14.18
N SER A 37 10.41 -12.56 -14.20
CA SER A 37 10.53 -13.36 -12.98
C SER A 37 11.68 -12.90 -12.09
N VAL A 38 12.83 -12.55 -12.67
CA VAL A 38 13.99 -12.01 -11.95
C VAL A 38 13.67 -10.63 -11.36
N ALA A 39 13.04 -9.74 -12.14
CA ALA A 39 12.64 -8.42 -11.67
C ALA A 39 11.63 -8.52 -10.52
N THR A 40 10.59 -9.35 -10.67
CA THR A 40 9.59 -9.59 -9.63
C THR A 40 10.20 -10.19 -8.37
N SER A 41 11.16 -11.13 -8.49
CA SER A 41 11.84 -11.71 -7.34
C SER A 41 12.63 -10.67 -6.55
N LYS A 42 13.38 -9.79 -7.21
CA LYS A 42 14.11 -8.68 -6.56
C LYS A 42 13.15 -7.68 -5.91
N ALA A 43 12.04 -7.40 -6.57
CA ALA A 43 10.99 -6.52 -6.05
C ALA A 43 10.33 -7.08 -4.78
N MET A 44 10.07 -8.39 -4.76
CA MET A 44 9.59 -9.08 -3.54
C MET A 44 10.62 -9.01 -2.41
N ASP A 45 11.90 -9.10 -2.73
CA ASP A 45 12.95 -9.01 -1.71
C ASP A 45 13.03 -7.58 -1.13
N LEU A 46 12.92 -6.53 -1.96
CA LEU A 46 12.78 -5.15 -1.48
C LEU A 46 11.55 -4.98 -0.56
N CYS A 47 10.38 -5.47 -1.00
CA CYS A 47 9.16 -5.41 -0.20
C CYS A 47 9.33 -6.12 1.16
N ARG A 48 10.00 -7.28 1.18
CA ARG A 48 10.30 -8.01 2.42
C ARG A 48 11.30 -7.28 3.29
N ASP A 49 12.34 -6.68 2.70
CA ASP A 49 13.34 -5.91 3.45
C ASP A 49 12.66 -4.74 4.15
N LEU A 50 11.84 -3.95 3.44
CA LEU A 50 11.10 -2.84 4.01
C LEU A 50 10.15 -3.28 5.14
N GLY A 51 9.33 -4.31 4.89
CA GLY A 51 8.38 -4.80 5.89
C GLY A 51 9.05 -5.45 7.11
N ASN A 52 10.24 -6.05 6.97
CA ASN A 52 10.93 -6.68 8.08
C ASN A 52 11.74 -5.70 8.93
N LEU A 53 12.05 -4.52 8.42
CA LEU A 53 12.68 -3.47 9.21
C LEU A 53 11.83 -3.13 10.44
N PRO A 54 12.44 -2.85 11.59
CA PRO A 54 11.71 -2.35 12.75
C PRO A 54 11.28 -0.89 12.54
N GLY A 55 10.18 -0.47 13.20
CA GLY A 55 9.60 0.86 13.05
C GLY A 55 10.53 2.02 13.41
N ASN A 56 11.51 1.79 14.30
CA ASN A 56 12.53 2.80 14.63
C ASN A 56 13.59 3.00 13.52
N ILE A 57 13.52 2.24 12.44
CA ILE A 57 14.38 2.38 11.24
C ILE A 57 13.53 2.66 10.01
N CYS A 58 12.51 1.85 9.75
CA CYS A 58 11.58 2.08 8.65
C CYS A 58 10.55 3.14 9.05
N THR A 59 10.98 4.39 9.10
CA THR A 59 10.15 5.56 9.35
C THR A 59 9.59 6.14 8.06
N PRO A 60 8.64 7.10 8.08
CA PRO A 60 8.21 7.82 6.89
C PRO A 60 9.38 8.45 6.12
N SER A 61 10.34 9.05 6.85
CA SER A 61 11.56 9.63 6.25
C SER A 61 12.42 8.56 5.56
N TYR A 62 12.55 7.36 6.13
CA TYR A 62 13.27 6.25 5.51
C TYR A 62 12.59 5.78 4.21
N LEU A 63 11.25 5.70 4.18
CA LEU A 63 10.53 5.36 2.94
C LEU A 63 10.75 6.42 1.86
N ALA A 64 10.80 7.70 2.23
CA ALA A 64 11.13 8.78 1.29
C ALA A 64 12.54 8.60 0.69
N GLU A 65 13.53 8.24 1.50
CA GLU A 65 14.88 7.92 1.00
C GLU A 65 14.88 6.74 0.01
N GLN A 66 14.08 5.70 0.26
CA GLN A 66 13.94 4.58 -0.68
C GLN A 66 13.31 5.02 -2.00
N GLY A 67 12.33 5.94 -1.97
CA GLY A 67 11.79 6.57 -3.18
C GLY A 67 12.86 7.28 -3.99
N HIS A 68 13.72 8.07 -3.35
CA HIS A 68 14.86 8.73 -4.02
C HIS A 68 15.87 7.72 -4.60
N LYS A 69 16.12 6.59 -3.92
CA LYS A 69 16.98 5.52 -4.45
C LYS A 69 16.41 4.88 -5.72
N LEU A 70 15.08 4.74 -5.81
CA LEU A 70 14.42 4.28 -7.03
C LEU A 70 14.62 5.29 -8.16
N ALA A 71 14.48 6.59 -7.90
CA ALA A 71 14.75 7.63 -8.91
C ALA A 71 16.21 7.61 -9.40
N ALA A 72 17.17 7.41 -8.49
CA ALA A 72 18.58 7.34 -8.85
C ALA A 72 18.94 6.12 -9.72
N SER A 73 18.05 5.14 -9.85
CA SER A 73 18.29 3.91 -10.62
C SER A 73 17.96 4.04 -12.11
N SER A 74 17.26 5.11 -12.55
CA SER A 74 16.83 5.31 -13.93
C SER A 74 16.52 6.79 -14.21
N ASP A 75 16.91 7.28 -15.36
CA ASP A 75 16.60 8.61 -15.89
C ASP A 75 15.09 8.82 -16.21
N LYS A 76 14.33 7.72 -16.26
CA LYS A 76 12.88 7.73 -16.49
C LYS A 76 12.08 7.92 -15.20
N VAL A 77 12.73 8.05 -14.05
CA VAL A 77 12.07 8.12 -12.73
C VAL A 77 12.34 9.45 -12.07
N ILE A 78 11.27 10.08 -11.62
CA ILE A 78 11.34 11.28 -10.79
C ILE A 78 10.62 10.96 -9.47
N THR A 79 11.27 11.23 -8.35
CA THR A 79 10.64 11.15 -7.03
C THR A 79 10.48 12.55 -6.44
N GLN A 80 9.25 12.85 -6.06
CA GLN A 80 8.89 14.02 -5.27
C GLN A 80 8.42 13.56 -3.89
N VAL A 81 8.83 14.25 -2.85
CA VAL A 81 8.37 14.01 -1.48
C VAL A 81 7.72 15.30 -0.99
N LEU A 82 6.45 15.23 -0.59
CA LEU A 82 5.76 16.35 0.02
C LEU A 82 5.95 16.27 1.54
N GLU A 83 6.44 17.35 2.10
CA GLU A 83 6.54 17.58 3.52
C GLU A 83 5.21 18.00 4.12
N GLU A 84 5.06 17.97 5.46
CA GLU A 84 3.80 18.31 6.14
C GLU A 84 3.28 19.71 5.77
N ALA A 85 4.17 20.70 5.62
CA ALA A 85 3.76 22.06 5.23
C ALA A 85 3.16 22.12 3.82
N GLU A 86 3.66 21.28 2.88
CA GLU A 86 3.11 21.19 1.52
C GLU A 86 1.77 20.46 1.53
N MET A 87 1.66 19.39 2.33
CA MET A 87 0.41 18.65 2.51
C MET A 87 -0.66 19.51 3.18
N GLU A 88 -0.29 20.32 4.19
CA GLU A 88 -1.18 21.31 4.83
C GLU A 88 -1.71 22.32 3.82
N ALA A 89 -0.82 22.88 2.98
CA ALA A 89 -1.20 23.84 1.94
C ALA A 89 -2.14 23.24 0.87
N LEU A 90 -2.12 21.90 0.69
CA LEU A 90 -3.02 21.17 -0.20
C LEU A 90 -4.33 20.72 0.49
N GLY A 91 -4.47 20.97 1.80
CA GLY A 91 -5.66 20.55 2.56
C GLY A 91 -5.69 19.06 2.91
N MET A 92 -4.54 18.37 2.99
CA MET A 92 -4.45 16.94 3.35
C MET A 92 -4.57 16.73 4.86
N HIS A 93 -5.59 17.34 5.47
CA HIS A 93 -5.69 17.30 6.94
C HIS A 93 -6.06 15.93 7.48
N SER A 94 -6.65 15.05 6.67
CA SER A 94 -6.95 13.66 7.05
C SER A 94 -5.67 12.85 7.21
N LEU A 95 -4.73 12.93 6.25
CA LEU A 95 -3.42 12.29 6.35
C LEU A 95 -2.63 12.84 7.53
N LEU A 96 -2.54 14.17 7.64
CA LEU A 96 -1.79 14.85 8.70
C LEU A 96 -2.34 14.53 10.09
N SER A 97 -3.66 14.29 10.21
CA SER A 97 -4.29 13.95 11.48
C SER A 97 -3.74 12.66 12.09
N VAL A 98 -3.36 11.70 11.24
CA VAL A 98 -2.82 10.41 11.68
C VAL A 98 -1.42 10.56 12.25
N GLY A 99 -0.53 11.28 11.56
CA GLY A 99 0.85 11.49 12.00
C GLY A 99 1.00 12.48 13.15
N LYS A 100 -0.04 13.25 13.49
CA LYS A 100 -0.02 14.33 14.47
C LYS A 100 0.45 13.92 15.88
N GLY A 101 0.32 12.64 16.21
CA GLY A 101 0.75 12.09 17.50
C GLY A 101 2.22 11.65 17.52
N SER A 102 2.88 11.57 16.40
CA SER A 102 4.27 11.14 16.28
C SER A 102 5.26 12.31 16.30
N ALA A 103 6.52 12.02 16.66
CA ALA A 103 7.64 12.91 16.44
C ALA A 103 8.23 12.78 15.01
N GLU A 104 7.93 11.69 14.32
CA GLU A 104 8.31 11.48 12.91
C GLU A 104 7.34 12.22 12.00
N PRO A 105 7.83 13.07 11.08
CA PRO A 105 6.95 13.80 10.17
C PRO A 105 6.33 12.88 9.13
N SER A 106 5.05 13.10 8.85
CA SER A 106 4.34 12.44 7.75
C SER A 106 4.94 12.81 6.39
N LYS A 107 4.84 11.90 5.42
CA LYS A 107 5.35 12.11 4.05
C LYS A 107 4.33 11.62 3.02
N LEU A 108 4.16 12.37 1.94
CA LEU A 108 3.56 11.85 0.72
C LEU A 108 4.67 11.69 -0.33
N ILE A 109 4.95 10.44 -0.70
CA ILE A 109 6.06 10.11 -1.60
C ILE A 109 5.46 9.77 -2.96
N VAL A 110 5.86 10.49 -3.98
CA VAL A 110 5.38 10.33 -5.37
C VAL A 110 6.54 9.89 -6.25
N ILE A 111 6.43 8.72 -6.85
CA ILE A 111 7.44 8.14 -7.73
C ILE A 111 6.83 8.03 -9.11
N ASN A 112 7.26 8.86 -10.04
CA ASN A 112 6.74 8.92 -11.41
C ASN A 112 7.72 8.25 -12.37
N TYR A 113 7.29 7.17 -13.02
CA TYR A 113 8.01 6.46 -14.06
C TYR A 113 7.39 6.75 -15.43
N GLN A 114 8.18 7.32 -16.33
CA GLN A 114 7.81 7.65 -17.69
C GLN A 114 8.51 6.70 -18.67
N GLY A 115 7.97 5.50 -18.81
CA GLY A 115 8.49 4.48 -19.72
C GLY A 115 7.75 4.38 -21.05
N GLY A 116 6.51 4.89 -21.10
CA GLY A 116 5.64 4.94 -22.27
C GLY A 116 5.77 6.25 -23.07
N GLU A 117 4.81 6.48 -23.97
CA GLU A 117 4.74 7.71 -24.74
C GLU A 117 4.33 8.89 -23.87
N GLU A 118 4.83 10.08 -24.20
CA GLU A 118 4.45 11.32 -23.52
C GLU A 118 2.96 11.63 -23.74
N GLY A 119 2.28 12.07 -22.68
CA GLY A 119 0.84 12.41 -22.72
C GLY A 119 -0.10 11.21 -22.59
N VAL A 120 0.39 9.98 -22.60
CA VAL A 120 -0.43 8.79 -22.31
C VAL A 120 -0.71 8.73 -20.80
N GLN A 121 -2.00 8.55 -20.45
CA GLN A 121 -2.46 8.45 -19.06
C GLN A 121 -1.72 7.36 -18.29
N PRO A 122 -1.18 7.66 -17.09
CA PRO A 122 -0.49 6.67 -16.28
C PRO A 122 -1.46 5.73 -15.57
N HIS A 123 -0.97 4.55 -15.19
CA HIS A 123 -1.54 3.73 -14.13
C HIS A 123 -1.00 4.22 -12.80
N VAL A 124 -1.87 4.39 -11.79
CA VAL A 124 -1.46 4.86 -10.47
C VAL A 124 -1.56 3.73 -9.44
N LEU A 125 -0.51 3.55 -8.65
CA LEU A 125 -0.45 2.62 -7.53
C LEU A 125 -0.34 3.44 -6.24
N VAL A 126 -1.29 3.28 -5.31
CA VAL A 126 -1.28 3.99 -4.03
C VAL A 126 -0.99 3.00 -2.91
N GLY A 127 -0.03 3.28 -2.03
CA GLY A 127 0.36 2.39 -0.94
C GLY A 127 0.14 2.99 0.44
N LYS A 128 -0.55 2.26 1.34
CA LYS A 128 -0.58 2.58 2.76
C LYS A 128 0.80 2.40 3.35
N GLY A 129 1.34 3.45 3.95
CA GLY A 129 2.68 3.51 4.52
C GLY A 129 2.69 3.83 6.01
N ILE A 130 1.82 3.21 6.81
CA ILE A 130 1.85 3.38 8.28
C ILE A 130 3.02 2.58 8.85
N THR A 131 4.09 3.27 9.18
CA THR A 131 5.36 2.64 9.54
C THR A 131 5.33 1.96 10.91
N PHE A 132 4.47 2.43 11.79
CA PHE A 132 4.04 1.75 13.00
C PHE A 132 2.64 2.19 13.38
N ASP A 133 1.78 1.23 13.71
CA ASP A 133 0.40 1.49 14.13
C ASP A 133 0.14 1.02 15.56
N SER A 134 0.14 1.96 16.50
CA SER A 134 -0.26 1.69 17.88
C SER A 134 -1.78 1.72 18.09
N GLY A 135 -2.54 2.16 17.07
CA GLY A 135 -3.95 2.51 17.18
C GLY A 135 -4.19 3.96 17.60
N GLY A 136 -3.15 4.70 17.95
CA GLY A 136 -3.27 6.06 18.49
C GLY A 136 -3.97 6.06 19.86
N ILE A 137 -4.90 6.99 20.07
CA ILE A 137 -5.70 7.07 21.33
C ILE A 137 -6.61 5.82 21.49
N SER A 138 -7.14 5.27 20.40
CA SER A 138 -7.84 3.98 20.38
C SER A 138 -6.83 2.83 20.40
N ILE A 139 -6.01 2.75 21.45
CA ILE A 139 -4.81 1.93 21.52
C ILE A 139 -5.08 0.44 21.32
N LYS A 140 -4.27 -0.21 20.51
CA LYS A 140 -4.31 -1.66 20.30
C LYS A 140 -3.92 -2.44 21.58
N PRO A 141 -4.41 -3.69 21.74
CA PRO A 141 -3.85 -4.59 22.75
C PRO A 141 -2.34 -4.79 22.53
N GLY A 142 -1.56 -4.89 23.63
CA GLY A 142 -0.11 -5.13 23.53
C GLY A 142 0.27 -6.46 22.85
N ALA A 143 -0.63 -7.45 22.88
CA ALA A 143 -0.41 -8.72 22.19
C ALA A 143 -0.35 -8.52 20.67
N ALA A 144 0.76 -8.96 20.05
CA ALA A 144 1.05 -8.81 18.62
C ALA A 144 1.16 -7.36 18.10
N MET A 145 1.24 -6.36 18.98
CA MET A 145 1.47 -4.96 18.55
C MET A 145 2.82 -4.80 17.82
N ASP A 146 3.82 -5.63 18.11
CA ASP A 146 5.10 -5.66 17.41
C ASP A 146 4.98 -6.05 15.92
N GLU A 147 3.86 -6.66 15.50
CA GLU A 147 3.56 -6.96 14.10
C GLU A 147 3.03 -5.72 13.35
N MET A 148 2.69 -4.65 14.06
CA MET A 148 2.22 -3.40 13.44
C MET A 148 3.32 -2.62 12.71
N LYS A 149 4.57 -3.09 12.75
CA LYS A 149 5.63 -2.68 11.83
C LYS A 149 5.34 -3.10 10.37
N TYR A 150 4.47 -4.10 10.15
CA TYR A 150 4.06 -4.54 8.81
C TYR A 150 2.94 -3.68 8.21
N ASP A 151 2.44 -2.71 8.93
CA ASP A 151 1.32 -1.88 8.49
C ASP A 151 1.67 -0.89 7.37
N MET A 152 2.92 -0.89 6.96
CA MET A 152 3.45 -0.21 5.77
C MET A 152 3.67 -1.16 4.57
N CYS A 153 3.22 -2.40 4.63
CA CYS A 153 3.44 -3.36 3.55
C CYS A 153 2.67 -3.00 2.26
N GLY A 154 1.64 -2.16 2.33
CA GLY A 154 1.04 -1.54 1.14
C GLY A 154 2.05 -0.68 0.38
N ALA A 155 2.73 0.23 1.07
CA ALA A 155 3.81 1.05 0.52
C ALA A 155 4.97 0.19 -0.01
N ALA A 156 5.40 -0.80 0.78
CA ALA A 156 6.48 -1.71 0.39
C ALA A 156 6.14 -2.49 -0.88
N SER A 157 4.88 -2.91 -1.06
CA SER A 157 4.41 -3.61 -2.26
C SER A 157 4.42 -2.71 -3.49
N VAL A 158 3.96 -1.47 -3.35
CA VAL A 158 3.95 -0.47 -4.43
C VAL A 158 5.38 -0.11 -4.83
N MET A 159 6.27 0.16 -3.88
CA MET A 159 7.68 0.45 -4.15
C MET A 159 8.40 -0.74 -4.79
N GLY A 160 8.10 -1.96 -4.33
CA GLY A 160 8.59 -3.18 -4.96
C GLY A 160 8.11 -3.32 -6.40
N ALA A 161 6.82 -3.11 -6.67
CA ALA A 161 6.28 -3.13 -8.02
C ALA A 161 6.97 -2.10 -8.94
N MET A 162 7.18 -0.87 -8.45
CA MET A 162 7.94 0.16 -9.18
C MET A 162 9.36 -0.29 -9.50
N GLN A 163 10.07 -0.90 -8.57
CA GLN A 163 11.40 -1.46 -8.83
C GLN A 163 11.38 -2.49 -9.97
N ALA A 164 10.38 -3.38 -9.98
CA ALA A 164 10.25 -4.38 -11.06
C ALA A 164 9.98 -3.72 -12.42
N ILE A 165 9.08 -2.75 -12.47
CA ILE A 165 8.71 -1.99 -13.67
C ILE A 165 9.94 -1.29 -14.24
N ILE A 166 10.72 -0.60 -13.42
CA ILE A 166 11.96 0.07 -13.76
C ILE A 166 12.99 -0.94 -14.29
N ASN A 167 13.22 -2.05 -13.57
CA ASN A 167 14.20 -3.08 -13.96
C ASN A 167 13.84 -3.79 -15.27
N MET A 168 12.56 -3.88 -15.61
CA MET A 168 12.09 -4.44 -16.87
C MET A 168 12.15 -3.43 -18.01
N ASP A 169 12.28 -2.14 -17.72
CA ASP A 169 12.18 -1.04 -18.70
C ASP A 169 10.86 -1.11 -19.49
N LEU A 170 9.74 -1.27 -18.77
CA LEU A 170 8.43 -1.41 -19.39
C LEU A 170 8.03 -0.15 -20.15
N LYS A 171 7.35 -0.32 -21.29
CA LYS A 171 6.89 0.79 -22.14
C LYS A 171 5.50 1.26 -21.70
N ILE A 172 5.42 1.79 -20.47
CA ILE A 172 4.19 2.22 -19.83
C ILE A 172 4.48 3.36 -18.85
N ASN A 173 3.52 4.24 -18.61
CA ASN A 173 3.62 5.29 -17.61
C ASN A 173 2.97 4.83 -16.31
N VAL A 174 3.70 4.93 -15.20
CA VAL A 174 3.22 4.51 -13.87
C VAL A 174 3.59 5.53 -12.83
N VAL A 175 2.64 5.90 -11.98
CA VAL A 175 2.89 6.74 -10.81
C VAL A 175 2.61 5.92 -9.56
N ALA A 176 3.56 5.90 -8.63
CA ALA A 176 3.35 5.38 -7.30
C ALA A 176 3.19 6.53 -6.30
N ILE A 177 2.21 6.43 -5.41
CA ILE A 177 1.96 7.37 -4.32
C ILE A 177 1.98 6.59 -3.02
N VAL A 178 2.85 6.98 -2.08
CA VAL A 178 2.94 6.37 -0.76
C VAL A 178 2.51 7.39 0.28
N ALA A 179 1.40 7.12 0.95
CA ALA A 179 0.91 7.90 2.08
C ALA A 179 1.53 7.35 3.37
N SER A 180 2.54 8.03 3.90
CA SER A 180 3.32 7.53 5.02
C SER A 180 3.17 8.39 6.26
N ALA A 181 2.85 7.74 7.37
CA ALA A 181 2.73 8.33 8.70
C ALA A 181 3.04 7.28 9.77
N GLU A 182 3.17 7.71 11.01
CA GLU A 182 3.26 6.85 12.18
C GLU A 182 2.10 7.17 13.13
N ASN A 183 1.28 6.17 13.48
CA ASN A 183 0.10 6.36 14.33
C ASN A 183 0.43 6.11 15.80
N MET A 184 0.66 7.19 16.56
CA MET A 184 1.12 7.13 17.94
C MET A 184 0.18 7.90 18.88
N PRO A 185 -0.02 7.42 20.14
CA PRO A 185 -0.70 8.17 21.17
C PRO A 185 0.22 9.26 21.73
N SER A 186 -0.28 10.48 21.83
CA SER A 186 0.41 11.58 22.51
C SER A 186 -0.58 12.69 22.90
N SER A 187 -0.08 13.75 23.51
CA SER A 187 -0.90 14.93 23.83
C SER A 187 -1.39 15.69 22.61
N THR A 188 -0.76 15.50 21.45
CA THR A 188 -1.13 16.13 20.18
C THR A 188 -1.91 15.20 19.24
N ALA A 189 -2.04 13.90 19.59
CA ALA A 189 -2.72 12.92 18.77
C ALA A 189 -4.20 13.24 18.52
N SER A 190 -4.71 12.80 17.38
CA SER A 190 -6.14 12.84 17.07
C SER A 190 -6.93 12.01 18.08
N LYS A 191 -8.13 12.48 18.40
CA LYS A 191 -9.02 11.86 19.38
C LYS A 191 -10.30 11.35 18.71
N PRO A 192 -10.89 10.27 19.16
CA PRO A 192 -12.25 9.92 18.76
C PRO A 192 -13.20 11.09 18.97
N GLY A 193 -13.97 11.43 17.92
CA GLY A 193 -14.86 12.60 17.88
C GLY A 193 -14.25 13.81 17.16
N ASP A 194 -12.94 13.84 16.87
CA ASP A 194 -12.34 14.90 16.06
C ASP A 194 -12.88 14.82 14.62
N ILE A 195 -13.05 15.97 13.98
CA ILE A 195 -13.48 16.08 12.57
C ILE A 195 -12.39 16.76 11.76
N TYR A 196 -12.05 16.16 10.63
CA TYR A 196 -11.07 16.71 9.70
C TYR A 196 -11.67 16.91 8.31
N THR A 197 -11.32 18.03 7.68
CA THR A 197 -11.62 18.25 6.26
C THR A 197 -10.52 17.62 5.43
N THR A 198 -10.88 16.72 4.54
CA THR A 198 -9.95 16.05 3.63
C THR A 198 -9.54 16.95 2.47
N MET A 199 -8.53 16.56 1.69
CA MET A 199 -8.12 17.27 0.48
C MET A 199 -9.26 17.44 -0.53
N SER A 200 -10.23 16.50 -0.59
CA SER A 200 -11.42 16.61 -1.46
C SER A 200 -12.46 17.62 -0.98
N GLY A 201 -12.30 18.18 0.21
CA GLY A 201 -13.26 19.05 0.87
C GLY A 201 -14.33 18.31 1.70
N LYS A 202 -14.45 16.98 1.56
CA LYS A 202 -15.34 16.17 2.41
C LYS A 202 -14.84 16.18 3.85
N THR A 203 -15.77 16.21 4.82
CA THR A 203 -15.44 16.14 6.26
C THR A 203 -15.58 14.71 6.78
N VAL A 204 -14.64 14.29 7.64
CA VAL A 204 -14.62 12.96 8.23
C VAL A 204 -14.59 13.06 9.74
N GLU A 205 -15.56 12.42 10.41
CA GLU A 205 -15.54 12.21 11.85
C GLU A 205 -14.69 10.98 12.17
N VAL A 206 -13.66 11.17 12.98
CA VAL A 206 -12.79 10.07 13.44
C VAL A 206 -13.43 9.42 14.64
N LEU A 207 -14.15 8.32 14.44
CA LEU A 207 -14.78 7.55 15.50
C LEU A 207 -13.83 6.55 16.16
N ASN A 208 -12.79 6.14 15.44
CA ASN A 208 -11.77 5.23 15.91
C ASN A 208 -10.41 5.60 15.27
N THR A 209 -9.43 5.95 16.08
CA THR A 209 -8.09 6.31 15.61
C THR A 209 -7.26 5.10 15.14
N ASP A 210 -7.70 3.86 15.40
CA ASP A 210 -7.13 2.61 14.88
C ASP A 210 -7.66 2.24 13.46
N ALA A 211 -8.48 3.11 12.89
CA ALA A 211 -8.91 3.05 11.49
C ALA A 211 -8.25 4.20 10.69
N GLU A 212 -6.95 4.35 10.83
CA GLU A 212 -6.09 5.42 10.35
C GLU A 212 -5.69 5.23 8.87
N GLY A 213 -5.55 3.98 8.41
CA GLY A 213 -5.09 3.68 7.06
C GLY A 213 -5.97 4.31 5.99
N ARG A 214 -7.29 4.27 6.15
CA ARG A 214 -8.20 4.91 5.23
C ARG A 214 -8.14 6.45 5.29
N LEU A 215 -7.74 7.02 6.43
CA LEU A 215 -7.55 8.46 6.59
C LEU A 215 -6.33 8.98 5.82
N VAL A 216 -5.24 8.23 5.79
CA VAL A 216 -4.09 8.60 4.95
C VAL A 216 -4.34 8.33 3.47
N LEU A 217 -5.10 7.28 3.14
CA LEU A 217 -5.39 6.90 1.76
C LEU A 217 -6.38 7.84 1.08
N CYS A 218 -7.38 8.39 1.77
CA CYS A 218 -8.37 9.25 1.15
C CYS A 218 -7.75 10.52 0.54
N ASP A 219 -6.79 11.14 1.22
CA ASP A 219 -6.07 12.30 0.69
C ASP A 219 -5.12 11.89 -0.45
N ALA A 220 -4.48 10.71 -0.35
CA ALA A 220 -3.62 10.20 -1.42
C ALA A 220 -4.40 9.82 -2.69
N LEU A 221 -5.62 9.28 -2.56
CA LEU A 221 -6.52 9.01 -3.69
C LEU A 221 -6.98 10.30 -4.36
N THR A 222 -7.37 11.31 -3.56
CA THR A 222 -7.69 12.64 -4.09
C THR A 222 -6.48 13.26 -4.79
N TYR A 223 -5.28 13.10 -4.22
CA TYR A 223 -4.04 13.59 -4.84
C TYR A 223 -3.76 12.91 -6.18
N ALA A 224 -4.14 11.65 -6.35
CA ALA A 224 -3.93 10.90 -7.58
C ALA A 224 -4.68 11.48 -8.79
N GLU A 225 -5.78 12.21 -8.60
CA GLU A 225 -6.57 12.84 -9.67
C GLU A 225 -5.74 13.77 -10.56
N ARG A 226 -4.73 14.44 -9.99
CA ARG A 226 -3.86 15.38 -10.73
C ARG A 226 -3.06 14.74 -11.86
N PHE A 227 -2.88 13.42 -11.82
CA PHE A 227 -2.19 12.67 -12.88
C PHE A 227 -3.13 12.24 -14.00
N ASN A 228 -4.44 12.55 -13.90
CA ASN A 228 -5.45 12.07 -14.86
C ASN A 228 -5.28 10.56 -15.15
N PRO A 229 -5.37 9.70 -14.13
CA PRO A 229 -4.98 8.29 -14.24
C PRO A 229 -5.92 7.50 -15.15
N LYS A 230 -5.36 6.53 -15.89
CA LYS A 230 -6.14 5.53 -16.60
C LYS A 230 -6.83 4.57 -15.62
N THR A 231 -6.09 4.13 -14.61
CA THR A 231 -6.60 3.32 -13.49
C THR A 231 -5.84 3.63 -12.21
N VAL A 232 -6.47 3.42 -11.07
CA VAL A 232 -5.84 3.53 -9.74
C VAL A 232 -6.03 2.23 -8.99
N VAL A 233 -4.95 1.69 -8.42
CA VAL A 233 -4.99 0.57 -7.48
C VAL A 233 -4.38 1.02 -6.16
N ASP A 234 -5.15 1.03 -5.08
CA ASP A 234 -4.57 1.22 -3.77
C ASP A 234 -4.37 -0.12 -3.04
N VAL A 235 -3.33 -0.17 -2.22
CA VAL A 235 -2.86 -1.38 -1.53
C VAL A 235 -2.65 -1.07 -0.07
N ALA A 236 -3.33 -1.79 0.79
CA ALA A 236 -3.23 -1.55 2.23
C ALA A 236 -3.39 -2.82 3.08
N THR A 237 -2.67 -2.88 4.16
CA THR A 237 -2.95 -3.73 5.31
C THR A 237 -4.07 -3.07 6.12
N LEU A 238 -5.31 -3.15 5.59
CA LEU A 238 -6.33 -2.21 6.03
C LEU A 238 -7.19 -2.73 7.16
N THR A 239 -7.63 -4.01 7.08
CA THR A 239 -8.62 -4.48 8.03
C THR A 239 -8.36 -5.89 8.58
N GLY A 240 -8.52 -6.04 9.90
CA GLY A 240 -8.63 -7.37 10.49
C GLY A 240 -9.84 -8.16 9.99
N ALA A 241 -10.89 -7.47 9.54
CA ALA A 241 -12.07 -8.08 8.95
C ALA A 241 -11.75 -8.85 7.65
N CYS A 242 -10.82 -8.38 6.85
CA CYS A 242 -10.32 -9.10 5.68
C CYS A 242 -9.69 -10.44 6.07
N ILE A 243 -8.90 -10.47 7.15
CA ILE A 243 -8.30 -11.71 7.68
C ILE A 243 -9.37 -12.71 8.10
N ILE A 244 -10.42 -12.24 8.77
CA ILE A 244 -11.55 -13.09 9.19
C ILE A 244 -12.29 -13.67 7.99
N ALA A 245 -12.49 -12.86 6.92
CA ALA A 245 -13.22 -13.27 5.74
C ALA A 245 -12.44 -14.23 4.83
N LEU A 246 -11.16 -13.95 4.56
CA LEU A 246 -10.36 -14.63 3.53
C LEU A 246 -9.12 -15.38 4.08
N GLY A 247 -8.81 -15.22 5.36
CA GLY A 247 -7.65 -15.84 6.00
C GLY A 247 -6.33 -15.25 5.49
N HIS A 248 -5.31 -16.12 5.32
CA HIS A 248 -3.92 -15.72 5.04
C HIS A 248 -3.43 -16.13 3.64
N HIS A 249 -4.33 -16.53 2.75
CA HIS A 249 -3.95 -17.05 1.42
C HIS A 249 -4.40 -16.20 0.26
N THR A 250 -5.44 -15.40 0.45
CA THR A 250 -6.08 -14.61 -0.60
C THR A 250 -6.28 -13.18 -0.11
N SER A 251 -5.88 -12.19 -0.91
CA SER A 251 -6.14 -10.78 -0.64
C SER A 251 -7.56 -10.41 -1.06
N ALA A 252 -8.17 -9.42 -0.43
CA ALA A 252 -9.45 -8.92 -0.91
C ALA A 252 -9.24 -7.89 -2.02
N VAL A 253 -10.15 -7.86 -2.99
CA VAL A 253 -10.26 -6.77 -3.96
C VAL A 253 -11.66 -6.20 -3.93
N MET A 254 -11.80 -4.87 -3.87
CA MET A 254 -13.03 -4.13 -4.04
C MET A 254 -12.80 -3.07 -5.12
N SER A 255 -13.81 -2.76 -5.92
CA SER A 255 -13.65 -1.86 -7.06
C SER A 255 -14.95 -1.15 -7.39
N ASN A 256 -14.87 0.04 -7.97
CA ASN A 256 -16.00 0.73 -8.58
C ASN A 256 -16.29 0.26 -10.02
N ASP A 257 -15.52 -0.73 -10.53
CA ASP A 257 -15.66 -1.33 -11.86
C ASP A 257 -15.39 -2.85 -11.78
N ASP A 258 -16.42 -3.65 -12.07
CA ASP A 258 -16.35 -5.12 -11.98
C ASP A 258 -15.39 -5.73 -13.01
N GLN A 259 -15.25 -5.12 -14.19
CA GLN A 259 -14.31 -5.60 -15.20
C GLN A 259 -12.88 -5.35 -14.76
N PHE A 260 -12.63 -4.21 -14.11
CA PHE A 260 -11.33 -3.89 -13.54
C PHE A 260 -10.99 -4.85 -12.39
N ALA A 261 -11.92 -5.12 -11.46
CA ALA A 261 -11.73 -6.13 -10.42
C ALA A 261 -11.41 -7.52 -11.02
N ALA A 262 -12.13 -7.94 -12.06
CA ALA A 262 -11.86 -9.20 -12.76
C ALA A 262 -10.45 -9.23 -13.37
N SER A 263 -9.98 -8.11 -13.94
CA SER A 263 -8.62 -8.01 -14.50
C SER A 263 -7.54 -8.16 -13.43
N ILE A 264 -7.72 -7.55 -12.25
CA ILE A 264 -6.84 -7.66 -11.09
C ILE A 264 -6.79 -9.12 -10.59
N MET A 265 -7.95 -9.77 -10.43
CA MET A 265 -8.02 -11.17 -10.03
C MET A 265 -7.34 -12.10 -11.06
N SER A 266 -7.50 -11.82 -12.36
CA SER A 266 -6.83 -12.55 -13.43
C SER A 266 -5.31 -12.43 -13.34
N ALA A 267 -4.79 -11.22 -13.14
CA ALA A 267 -3.37 -10.97 -12.94
C ALA A 267 -2.84 -11.73 -11.70
N GLY A 268 -3.58 -11.69 -10.59
CA GLY A 268 -3.23 -12.44 -9.38
C GLY A 268 -3.19 -13.95 -9.60
N LYS A 269 -4.11 -14.50 -10.39
CA LYS A 269 -4.11 -15.92 -10.76
C LYS A 269 -2.90 -16.29 -11.62
N GLN A 270 -2.54 -15.44 -12.59
CA GLN A 270 -1.36 -15.64 -13.46
C GLN A 270 -0.06 -15.62 -12.65
N ALA A 271 0.01 -14.75 -11.64
CA ALA A 271 1.18 -14.56 -10.79
C ALA A 271 1.23 -15.50 -9.57
N PHE A 272 0.25 -16.39 -9.39
CA PHE A 272 0.08 -17.20 -8.17
C PHE A 272 0.02 -16.38 -6.87
N ASP A 273 -0.53 -15.17 -6.97
CA ASP A 273 -0.73 -14.21 -5.88
C ASP A 273 -2.20 -13.78 -5.87
N THR A 274 -3.07 -14.69 -5.41
CA THR A 274 -4.51 -14.63 -5.62
C THR A 274 -5.20 -13.52 -4.84
N ALA A 275 -6.20 -12.90 -5.47
CA ALA A 275 -7.16 -12.01 -4.86
C ALA A 275 -8.58 -12.49 -5.13
N TRP A 276 -9.53 -12.07 -4.29
CA TRP A 276 -10.95 -12.39 -4.40
C TRP A 276 -11.80 -11.14 -4.18
N GLN A 277 -12.78 -10.92 -5.03
CA GLN A 277 -13.65 -9.74 -4.96
C GLN A 277 -14.64 -9.86 -3.80
N LEU A 278 -14.73 -8.81 -2.99
CA LEU A 278 -15.79 -8.59 -2.02
C LEU A 278 -16.77 -7.53 -2.57
N PRO A 279 -18.07 -7.61 -2.21
CA PRO A 279 -19.06 -6.69 -2.71
C PRO A 279 -18.90 -5.27 -2.15
N MET A 280 -19.42 -4.28 -2.89
CA MET A 280 -19.71 -2.94 -2.40
C MET A 280 -21.10 -2.56 -2.88
N GLY A 281 -21.96 -2.05 -1.99
CA GLY A 281 -23.33 -1.68 -2.30
C GLY A 281 -23.78 -0.48 -1.47
N GLU A 282 -24.87 0.16 -1.87
CA GLU A 282 -25.43 1.34 -1.22
C GLU A 282 -25.73 1.09 0.27
N GLU A 283 -26.21 -0.10 0.62
CA GLU A 283 -26.52 -0.51 2.00
C GLU A 283 -25.30 -0.54 2.91
N TYR A 284 -24.09 -0.67 2.36
CA TYR A 284 -22.83 -0.54 3.13
C TYR A 284 -22.37 0.91 3.23
N GLN A 285 -22.74 1.73 2.26
CA GLN A 285 -22.41 3.16 2.26
C GLN A 285 -23.13 3.89 3.41
N GLU A 286 -24.40 3.56 3.68
CA GLU A 286 -25.20 4.12 4.77
C GLU A 286 -24.58 3.87 6.16
N GLN A 287 -23.77 2.80 6.32
CA GLN A 287 -23.08 2.51 7.57
C GLN A 287 -21.98 3.53 7.92
N LEU A 288 -21.60 4.37 6.98
CA LEU A 288 -20.58 5.42 7.17
C LEU A 288 -21.19 6.77 7.53
N ASP A 289 -22.51 6.89 7.62
CA ASP A 289 -23.18 8.15 7.95
C ASP A 289 -22.74 8.66 9.31
N SER A 290 -22.47 9.95 9.40
CA SER A 290 -22.15 10.66 10.63
C SER A 290 -23.22 11.70 10.94
N ASN A 291 -23.48 11.93 12.23
CA ASN A 291 -24.37 13.01 12.65
C ASN A 291 -23.68 14.40 12.60
N PHE A 292 -22.38 14.46 12.46
CA PHE A 292 -21.58 15.68 12.65
C PHE A 292 -20.65 16.01 11.49
N ALA A 293 -20.43 15.07 10.57
CA ALA A 293 -19.59 15.23 9.38
C ALA A 293 -20.25 14.58 8.17
N ASP A 294 -19.64 14.68 6.98
CA ASP A 294 -20.17 14.02 5.78
C ASP A 294 -20.12 12.50 5.91
N LEU A 295 -19.12 11.96 6.63
CA LEU A 295 -18.99 10.54 6.90
C LEU A 295 -18.13 10.25 8.15
N GLY A 296 -18.37 9.10 8.78
CA GLY A 296 -17.51 8.56 9.82
C GLY A 296 -16.37 7.72 9.21
N ASN A 297 -15.25 7.59 9.93
CA ASN A 297 -14.15 6.76 9.43
C ASN A 297 -14.37 5.25 9.64
N ILE A 298 -15.42 4.81 10.33
CA ILE A 298 -15.80 3.41 10.51
C ILE A 298 -17.31 3.22 10.32
N GLY A 299 -17.71 2.08 9.75
CA GLY A 299 -19.10 1.65 9.58
C GLY A 299 -19.55 0.59 10.61
N GLY A 300 -18.90 0.52 11.79
CA GLY A 300 -19.19 -0.50 12.78
C GLY A 300 -18.38 -1.79 12.59
N ARG A 301 -18.75 -2.85 13.35
CA ARG A 301 -18.00 -4.11 13.36
C ARG A 301 -18.30 -5.01 12.16
N SER A 302 -19.56 -5.00 11.69
CA SER A 302 -19.99 -5.87 10.58
C SER A 302 -19.46 -5.37 9.26
N ALA A 303 -19.08 -6.29 8.37
CA ALA A 303 -18.58 -5.99 7.03
C ALA A 303 -17.39 -5.00 6.98
N GLY A 304 -16.50 -5.02 7.99
CA GLY A 304 -15.48 -4.01 8.17
C GLY A 304 -14.53 -3.80 6.99
N ALA A 305 -14.21 -4.84 6.22
CA ALA A 305 -13.43 -4.71 4.98
C ALA A 305 -14.21 -3.99 3.88
N ILE A 306 -15.51 -4.29 3.78
CA ILE A 306 -16.41 -3.69 2.78
C ILE A 306 -16.64 -2.21 3.10
N THR A 307 -16.97 -1.88 4.35
CA THR A 307 -17.19 -0.48 4.75
C THR A 307 -15.93 0.36 4.65
N ALA A 308 -14.73 -0.25 4.87
CA ALA A 308 -13.47 0.42 4.61
C ALA A 308 -13.28 0.76 3.14
N ALA A 309 -13.59 -0.16 2.23
CA ALA A 309 -13.56 0.10 0.79
C ALA A 309 -14.64 1.11 0.37
N CYS A 310 -15.84 1.05 0.95
CA CYS A 310 -16.88 2.06 0.74
C CYS A 310 -16.43 3.46 1.17
N PHE A 311 -15.69 3.58 2.26
CA PHE A 311 -15.08 4.85 2.65
C PHE A 311 -14.12 5.35 1.56
N LEU A 312 -13.19 4.51 1.10
CA LEU A 312 -12.19 4.87 0.07
C LEU A 312 -12.86 5.22 -1.26
N SER A 313 -13.93 4.53 -1.66
CA SER A 313 -14.64 4.77 -2.92
C SER A 313 -15.19 6.19 -3.04
N ARG A 314 -15.52 6.86 -1.90
CA ARG A 314 -15.95 8.27 -1.88
C ARG A 314 -14.87 9.26 -2.33
N PHE A 315 -13.62 8.80 -2.40
CA PHE A 315 -12.44 9.58 -2.83
C PHE A 315 -11.84 9.05 -4.13
N ALA A 316 -12.57 8.16 -4.83
CA ALA A 316 -12.15 7.52 -6.08
C ALA A 316 -13.25 7.57 -7.17
N GLU A 317 -14.16 8.54 -7.09
CA GLU A 317 -15.30 8.66 -7.99
C GLU A 317 -14.94 9.11 -9.41
N SER A 318 -13.77 9.78 -9.58
CA SER A 318 -13.34 10.40 -10.83
C SER A 318 -12.54 9.46 -11.75
N PHE A 319 -12.23 8.24 -11.32
CA PHE A 319 -11.42 7.30 -12.09
C PHE A 319 -11.78 5.83 -11.80
N THR A 320 -11.40 4.94 -12.71
CA THR A 320 -11.48 3.48 -12.48
C THR A 320 -10.53 3.07 -11.37
N TRP A 321 -11.08 2.49 -10.31
CA TRP A 321 -10.34 2.22 -9.07
C TRP A 321 -10.57 0.80 -8.55
N ALA A 322 -9.53 0.25 -7.92
CA ALA A 322 -9.60 -0.96 -7.11
C ALA A 322 -8.78 -0.81 -5.83
N HIS A 323 -9.32 -1.31 -4.73
CA HIS A 323 -8.66 -1.47 -3.45
C HIS A 323 -8.21 -2.91 -3.25
N LEU A 324 -6.95 -3.12 -2.83
CA LEU A 324 -6.41 -4.40 -2.39
C LEU A 324 -6.16 -4.39 -0.89
N ASP A 325 -6.99 -5.09 -0.12
CA ASP A 325 -6.75 -5.31 1.31
C ASP A 325 -5.86 -6.55 1.48
N ILE A 326 -4.61 -6.30 1.88
CA ILE A 326 -3.56 -7.31 2.03
C ILE A 326 -3.25 -7.65 3.49
N ALA A 327 -4.09 -7.25 4.45
CA ALA A 327 -3.84 -7.48 5.87
C ALA A 327 -3.61 -8.96 6.21
N GLY A 328 -4.29 -9.88 5.50
CA GLY A 328 -4.12 -11.32 5.70
C GLY A 328 -2.89 -11.93 5.01
N THR A 329 -2.29 -11.25 4.03
CA THR A 329 -1.29 -11.85 3.14
C THR A 329 0.08 -11.21 3.19
N ALA A 330 0.20 -9.99 3.75
CA ALA A 330 1.43 -9.19 3.75
C ALA A 330 2.53 -9.76 4.65
N TRP A 331 2.18 -10.45 5.74
CA TRP A 331 3.15 -11.07 6.64
C TRP A 331 2.65 -12.41 7.18
N THR A 332 3.55 -13.14 7.80
CA THR A 332 3.26 -14.33 8.60
C THR A 332 3.64 -14.08 10.06
N SER A 333 2.88 -14.65 10.98
CA SER A 333 3.10 -14.55 12.43
C SER A 333 3.80 -15.80 13.00
N GLY A 334 4.11 -15.76 14.30
CA GLY A 334 4.69 -16.87 15.04
C GLY A 334 6.14 -17.16 14.69
N THR A 335 6.53 -18.44 14.64
CA THR A 335 7.93 -18.89 14.44
C THR A 335 8.50 -18.54 13.07
N LYS A 336 7.63 -18.26 12.09
CA LYS A 336 8.00 -17.86 10.72
C LYS A 336 7.67 -16.38 10.47
N LYS A 337 7.61 -15.56 11.52
CA LYS A 337 7.29 -14.14 11.42
C LYS A 337 8.17 -13.47 10.36
N GLY A 338 7.49 -12.74 9.45
CA GLY A 338 8.17 -11.99 8.42
C GLY A 338 7.25 -11.54 7.28
N SER A 339 7.63 -10.48 6.61
CA SER A 339 6.96 -10.01 5.40
C SER A 339 7.05 -11.06 4.28
N THR A 340 5.95 -11.26 3.57
CA THR A 340 5.84 -12.26 2.49
C THR A 340 6.32 -11.75 1.13
N GLY A 341 6.31 -10.42 0.94
CA GLY A 341 6.51 -9.79 -0.36
C GLY A 341 5.28 -9.87 -1.28
N ARG A 342 4.13 -10.33 -0.76
CA ARG A 342 2.83 -10.24 -1.44
C ARG A 342 2.33 -8.79 -1.29
N CYS A 343 1.63 -8.22 -2.14
CA CYS A 343 1.07 -8.50 -3.44
C CYS A 343 1.95 -8.01 -4.63
N VAL A 344 3.27 -7.94 -4.47
CA VAL A 344 4.17 -7.51 -5.55
C VAL A 344 3.96 -8.32 -6.84
N PRO A 345 3.88 -9.68 -6.81
CA PRO A 345 3.68 -10.45 -8.04
C PRO A 345 2.37 -10.10 -8.77
N LEU A 346 1.28 -9.88 -8.02
CA LEU A 346 -0.01 -9.48 -8.58
C LEU A 346 0.09 -8.12 -9.26
N LEU A 347 0.66 -7.11 -8.58
CA LEU A 347 0.80 -5.75 -9.10
C LEU A 347 1.68 -5.71 -10.35
N VAL A 348 2.82 -6.40 -10.33
CA VAL A 348 3.72 -6.49 -11.48
C VAL A 348 3.02 -7.12 -12.67
N GLN A 349 2.31 -8.25 -12.46
CA GLN A 349 1.59 -8.91 -13.53
C GLN A 349 0.44 -8.04 -14.08
N HIS A 350 -0.26 -7.32 -13.20
CA HIS A 350 -1.30 -6.38 -13.61
C HIS A 350 -0.73 -5.31 -14.55
N ILE A 351 0.37 -4.67 -14.19
CA ILE A 351 1.01 -3.64 -15.03
C ILE A 351 1.58 -4.23 -16.34
N VAL A 352 2.18 -5.42 -16.28
CA VAL A 352 2.66 -6.12 -17.50
C VAL A 352 1.52 -6.42 -18.48
N ASN A 353 0.34 -6.75 -17.98
CA ASN A 353 -0.84 -6.99 -18.82
C ASN A 353 -1.38 -5.69 -19.47
N GLN A 354 -0.95 -4.51 -19.03
CA GLN A 354 -1.35 -3.20 -19.57
C GLN A 354 -0.29 -2.59 -20.52
N ALA A 355 0.95 -3.13 -20.50
CA ALA A 355 2.08 -2.64 -21.29
C ALA A 355 2.11 -3.26 -22.76
#